data_955aa413cbd3c94533cccb3e6830d6af
#
_entry.id   955aa413cbd3c94533cccb3e6830d6af
#
_cell.length_a   1.000
_cell.length_b   1.000
_cell.length_c   1.000
_cell.angle_alpha   90.00
_cell.angle_beta   90.00
_cell.angle_gamma   90.00
#
_symmetry.space_group_name_H-M   'P 1'
#
loop_
_entity.id
_entity.type
_entity.pdbx_description
1 polymer ?
#
loop_
_entity_poly.entity_id
_entity_poly.type
_entity_poly.pdbx_seq_one_letter_code
_entity_poly.pdbx_strand_id
1 'polypeptide(L)'
;MSPAVPFDHTDPILFQHLSSTPSTYDQWGWGWLPLRCKAVAEARGLNPYDVNVYNVHYEDCDQAWVMCRHHGAQVSLEQMIDNFGRLPVRLRNIVRHQFAVPGDGLGAYTYSDLGDIVFTGDIGHLLRFWVHEAGHAVDRNINPSQGDYSSSQAWINEYNKDGYICDEYAKTNMAENFAQEVIVALFDKVVPGGIGTIVPNWNDIFHQYATVQAVMGDMLIPGGFCNRRFADDTIVCMGPAAGCENSKRDYEGVNATETYTAESEDPTVCTLG
;
A
#
# COMPACT_ATOMS: atom_id res chain seq x y z
N MET A 1 -2.66 -9.75 24.86
CA MET A 1 -2.46 -10.85 23.89
C MET A 1 -0.97 -11.00 23.62
N SER A 2 -0.51 -12.18 23.24
CA SER A 2 0.88 -12.45 22.93
C SER A 2 1.07 -12.54 21.41
N PRO A 3 2.24 -12.16 20.85
CA PRO A 3 2.52 -12.31 19.43
C PRO A 3 2.67 -13.78 19.06
N ALA A 4 2.16 -14.15 17.87
CA ALA A 4 2.15 -15.52 17.38
C ALA A 4 2.92 -15.73 16.08
N VAL A 5 3.08 -14.72 15.22
CA VAL A 5 3.64 -14.85 13.87
C VAL A 5 5.09 -14.38 13.80
N PRO A 6 6.01 -15.23 13.33
CA PRO A 6 7.38 -14.82 13.06
C PRO A 6 7.48 -14.14 11.68
N PHE A 7 7.12 -12.86 11.57
CA PHE A 7 7.03 -12.13 10.30
C PHE A 7 8.31 -12.14 9.47
N ASP A 8 9.49 -12.24 10.08
CA ASP A 8 10.75 -12.38 9.34
C ASP A 8 10.81 -13.65 8.46
N HIS A 9 10.00 -14.64 8.79
CA HIS A 9 9.89 -15.87 7.99
C HIS A 9 8.87 -15.77 6.87
N THR A 10 7.98 -14.76 6.88
CA THR A 10 6.91 -14.66 5.88
C THR A 10 7.41 -14.21 4.53
N ASP A 11 8.29 -13.20 4.46
CA ASP A 11 8.75 -12.63 3.20
C ASP A 11 9.40 -13.65 2.27
N PRO A 12 10.40 -14.45 2.69
CA PRO A 12 11.02 -15.43 1.82
C PRO A 12 10.02 -16.44 1.23
N ILE A 13 9.01 -16.83 2.03
CA ILE A 13 7.98 -17.78 1.62
C ILE A 13 6.99 -17.12 0.66
N LEU A 14 6.52 -15.90 0.97
CA LEU A 14 5.64 -15.15 0.08
C LEU A 14 6.29 -14.90 -1.28
N PHE A 15 7.59 -14.54 -1.33
CA PHE A 15 8.33 -14.39 -2.60
C PHE A 15 8.37 -15.68 -3.43
N GLN A 16 8.33 -16.86 -2.81
CA GLN A 16 8.27 -18.13 -3.51
C GLN A 16 6.88 -18.46 -4.07
N HIS A 17 5.82 -18.00 -3.41
CA HIS A 17 4.43 -18.35 -3.75
C HIS A 17 3.66 -17.25 -4.48
N LEU A 18 4.21 -16.02 -4.55
CA LEU A 18 3.66 -14.90 -5.29
C LEU A 18 4.63 -14.51 -6.41
N SER A 19 4.33 -14.92 -7.63
CA SER A 19 5.10 -14.50 -8.81
C SER A 19 4.75 -13.07 -9.17
N SER A 20 5.76 -12.27 -9.52
CA SER A 20 5.52 -10.91 -10.04
C SER A 20 4.83 -10.98 -11.40
N THR A 21 3.81 -10.16 -11.60
CA THR A 21 3.17 -9.98 -12.90
C THR A 21 4.15 -9.31 -13.86
N PRO A 22 4.34 -9.83 -15.09
CA PRO A 22 5.17 -9.17 -16.09
C PRO A 22 4.70 -7.74 -16.36
N SER A 23 5.64 -6.83 -16.55
CA SER A 23 5.34 -5.42 -16.71
C SER A 23 6.35 -4.69 -17.58
N THR A 24 5.93 -3.54 -18.09
CA THR A 24 6.78 -2.54 -18.72
C THR A 24 6.54 -1.21 -18.04
N TYR A 25 7.42 -0.23 -18.25
CA TYR A 25 7.20 1.12 -17.75
C TYR A 25 7.73 2.17 -18.70
N ASP A 26 7.17 3.37 -18.61
CA ASP A 26 7.67 4.58 -19.22
C ASP A 26 7.80 5.70 -18.18
N GLN A 27 8.83 6.52 -18.32
CA GLN A 27 9.08 7.64 -17.43
C GLN A 27 8.41 8.90 -17.96
N TRP A 28 7.77 9.66 -17.07
CA TRP A 28 7.22 10.98 -17.44
C TRP A 28 8.30 11.99 -17.81
N GLY A 29 7.94 12.96 -18.64
CA GLY A 29 8.79 14.12 -18.85
C GLY A 29 9.02 14.89 -17.56
N TRP A 30 10.26 15.29 -17.31
CA TRP A 30 10.62 16.12 -16.16
C TRP A 30 9.79 17.40 -16.09
N GLY A 31 9.46 17.80 -14.87
CA GLY A 31 8.66 18.99 -14.60
C GLY A 31 7.25 18.70 -14.10
N TRP A 32 6.75 17.48 -14.24
CA TRP A 32 5.38 17.10 -13.91
C TRP A 32 5.33 15.91 -12.94
N LEU A 33 4.41 15.96 -11.99
CA LEU A 33 4.16 14.85 -11.06
C LEU A 33 2.71 14.88 -10.54
N PRO A 34 2.20 13.78 -9.96
CA PRO A 34 0.95 13.77 -9.22
C PRO A 34 0.98 14.73 -8.02
N LEU A 35 -0.14 15.39 -7.74
CA LEU A 35 -0.27 16.33 -6.62
C LEU A 35 0.14 15.71 -5.28
N ARG A 36 -0.27 14.47 -5.00
CA ARG A 36 0.11 13.76 -3.76
C ARG A 36 1.62 13.56 -3.67
N CYS A 37 2.27 13.14 -4.76
CA CYS A 37 3.73 12.97 -4.76
C CYS A 37 4.45 14.31 -4.46
N LYS A 38 3.95 15.43 -5.02
CA LYS A 38 4.47 16.77 -4.69
C LYS A 38 4.28 17.09 -3.21
N ALA A 39 3.05 16.93 -2.71
CA ALA A 39 2.71 17.26 -1.32
C ALA A 39 3.53 16.44 -0.32
N VAL A 40 3.73 15.14 -0.58
CA VAL A 40 4.59 14.27 0.26
C VAL A 40 6.05 14.73 0.23
N ALA A 41 6.59 15.04 -0.96
CA ALA A 41 7.97 15.53 -1.07
C ALA A 41 8.15 16.83 -0.27
N GLU A 42 7.27 17.81 -0.45
CA GLU A 42 7.31 19.10 0.24
C GLU A 42 7.14 18.95 1.77
N ALA A 43 6.19 18.13 2.22
CA ALA A 43 5.96 17.89 3.65
C ALA A 43 7.17 17.24 4.34
N ARG A 44 7.97 16.49 3.61
CA ARG A 44 9.21 15.86 4.12
C ARG A 44 10.46 16.74 3.89
N GLY A 45 10.29 17.96 3.41
CA GLY A 45 11.42 18.86 3.10
C GLY A 45 12.28 18.38 1.93
N LEU A 46 11.74 17.50 1.08
CA LEU A 46 12.40 17.01 -0.12
C LEU A 46 12.10 17.95 -1.31
N ASN A 47 13.02 17.97 -2.26
CA ASN A 47 12.86 18.79 -3.45
C ASN A 47 12.01 18.04 -4.50
N PRO A 48 10.82 18.55 -4.91
CA PRO A 48 10.00 17.90 -5.93
C PRO A 48 10.70 17.71 -7.29
N TYR A 49 11.72 18.51 -7.61
CA TYR A 49 12.51 18.37 -8.84
C TYR A 49 13.36 17.09 -8.89
N ASP A 50 13.57 16.45 -7.74
CA ASP A 50 14.33 15.22 -7.59
C ASP A 50 13.43 13.96 -7.59
N VAL A 51 12.15 14.13 -7.94
CA VAL A 51 11.18 13.05 -8.07
C VAL A 51 11.04 12.66 -9.54
N ASN A 52 11.29 11.39 -9.83
CA ASN A 52 10.93 10.77 -11.09
C ASN A 52 9.54 10.12 -10.98
N VAL A 53 8.77 10.16 -12.07
CA VAL A 53 7.43 9.59 -12.16
C VAL A 53 7.37 8.60 -13.30
N TYR A 54 6.71 7.47 -13.08
CA TYR A 54 6.63 6.37 -14.02
C TYR A 54 5.19 5.87 -14.17
N ASN A 55 4.78 5.58 -15.41
CA ASN A 55 3.63 4.72 -15.67
C ASN A 55 4.13 3.27 -15.70
N VAL A 56 3.57 2.42 -14.87
CA VAL A 56 3.91 0.99 -14.82
C VAL A 56 2.74 0.20 -15.36
N HIS A 57 2.97 -0.53 -16.46
CA HIS A 57 1.98 -1.31 -17.19
C HIS A 57 2.16 -2.79 -16.87
N TYR A 58 1.25 -3.38 -16.10
CA TYR A 58 1.22 -4.81 -15.83
C TYR A 58 0.34 -5.51 -16.87
N GLU A 59 0.74 -6.72 -17.29
CA GLU A 59 0.01 -7.49 -18.31
C GLU A 59 -1.43 -7.87 -17.91
N ASP A 60 -1.73 -7.86 -16.61
CA ASP A 60 -3.05 -8.19 -16.07
C ASP A 60 -3.95 -6.95 -15.89
N CYS A 61 -3.55 -5.78 -16.42
CA CYS A 61 -4.32 -4.54 -16.33
C CYS A 61 -4.08 -3.62 -17.53
N ASP A 62 -5.16 -3.14 -18.15
CA ASP A 62 -5.08 -2.18 -19.26
C ASP A 62 -4.67 -0.76 -18.82
N GLN A 63 -4.78 -0.46 -17.53
CA GLN A 63 -4.43 0.84 -16.94
C GLN A 63 -3.08 0.76 -16.24
N ALA A 64 -2.21 1.74 -16.50
CA ALA A 64 -0.96 1.87 -15.78
C ALA A 64 -1.18 2.29 -14.33
N TRP A 65 -0.28 1.90 -13.43
CA TRP A 65 -0.14 2.52 -12.11
C TRP A 65 0.95 3.59 -12.16
N VAL A 66 0.66 4.75 -11.59
CA VAL A 66 1.66 5.82 -11.47
C VAL A 66 2.48 5.60 -10.21
N MET A 67 3.79 5.51 -10.39
CA MET A 67 4.76 5.38 -9.31
C MET A 67 5.71 6.58 -9.28
N CYS A 68 5.86 7.19 -8.12
CA CYS A 68 6.81 8.26 -7.88
C CYS A 68 8.04 7.72 -7.16
N ARG A 69 9.21 8.21 -7.49
CA ARG A 69 10.44 7.85 -6.79
C ARG A 69 11.37 9.05 -6.68
N HIS A 70 11.68 9.46 -5.44
CA HIS A 70 12.76 10.43 -5.20
C HIS A 70 14.10 9.77 -5.49
N HIS A 71 15.04 10.49 -6.14
CA HIS A 71 16.32 9.87 -6.56
C HIS A 71 17.15 9.35 -5.38
N GLY A 72 17.01 9.92 -4.18
CA GLY A 72 17.68 9.47 -2.97
C GLY A 72 16.97 8.31 -2.23
N ALA A 73 15.84 7.80 -2.74
CA ALA A 73 15.14 6.68 -2.10
C ALA A 73 15.99 5.40 -2.16
N GLN A 74 15.99 4.64 -1.06
CA GLN A 74 16.71 3.37 -0.98
C GLN A 74 16.00 2.27 -1.78
N VAL A 75 14.66 2.23 -1.76
CA VAL A 75 13.90 1.32 -2.60
C VAL A 75 14.09 1.71 -4.08
N SER A 76 14.51 0.76 -4.91
CA SER A 76 14.65 0.99 -6.34
C SER A 76 13.30 0.92 -7.06
N LEU A 77 13.25 1.46 -8.30
CA LEU A 77 12.06 1.37 -9.13
C LEU A 77 11.70 -0.10 -9.43
N GLU A 78 12.70 -0.92 -9.73
CA GLU A 78 12.52 -2.33 -10.02
C GLU A 78 11.93 -3.09 -8.80
N GLN A 79 12.38 -2.75 -7.59
CA GLN A 79 11.82 -3.32 -6.37
C GLN A 79 10.37 -2.88 -6.14
N MET A 80 10.04 -1.60 -6.40
CA MET A 80 8.66 -1.12 -6.34
C MET A 80 7.77 -1.90 -7.31
N ILE A 81 8.21 -2.03 -8.56
CA ILE A 81 7.49 -2.74 -9.63
C ILE A 81 7.33 -4.23 -9.28
N ASP A 82 8.42 -4.90 -8.89
CA ASP A 82 8.40 -6.33 -8.59
C ASP A 82 7.48 -6.65 -7.40
N ASN A 83 7.66 -5.96 -6.27
CA ASN A 83 6.86 -6.21 -5.08
C ASN A 83 5.38 -5.94 -5.30
N PHE A 84 5.04 -4.82 -5.94
CA PHE A 84 3.65 -4.53 -6.25
C PHE A 84 3.06 -5.52 -7.24
N GLY A 85 3.81 -5.94 -8.25
CA GLY A 85 3.40 -6.94 -9.22
C GLY A 85 3.12 -8.33 -8.63
N ARG A 86 3.64 -8.61 -7.42
CA ARG A 86 3.40 -9.85 -6.69
C ARG A 86 2.06 -9.86 -5.94
N LEU A 87 1.52 -8.69 -5.60
CA LEU A 87 0.21 -8.63 -4.98
C LEU A 87 -0.87 -9.09 -5.97
N PRO A 88 -1.89 -9.82 -5.49
CA PRO A 88 -3.05 -10.13 -6.32
C PRO A 88 -3.63 -8.86 -6.98
N VAL A 89 -3.98 -8.93 -8.26
CA VAL A 89 -4.45 -7.75 -9.00
C VAL A 89 -5.64 -7.06 -8.35
N ARG A 90 -6.54 -7.83 -7.74
CA ARG A 90 -7.72 -7.29 -7.04
C ARG A 90 -7.35 -6.53 -5.77
N LEU A 91 -6.26 -6.91 -5.09
CA LEU A 91 -5.70 -6.13 -3.98
C LEU A 91 -5.03 -4.85 -4.51
N ARG A 92 -4.29 -4.94 -5.62
CA ARG A 92 -3.70 -3.75 -6.27
C ARG A 92 -4.75 -2.73 -6.74
N ASN A 93 -5.97 -3.15 -7.05
CA ASN A 93 -7.05 -2.27 -7.53
C ASN A 93 -7.43 -1.15 -6.57
N ILE A 94 -7.15 -1.30 -5.27
CA ILE A 94 -7.44 -0.29 -4.25
C ILE A 94 -6.24 0.58 -3.90
N VAL A 95 -5.10 0.39 -4.57
CA VAL A 95 -3.93 1.25 -4.44
C VAL A 95 -3.90 2.21 -5.62
N ARG A 96 -3.84 3.53 -5.34
CA ARG A 96 -3.79 4.57 -6.37
C ARG A 96 -2.36 4.82 -6.84
N HIS A 97 -1.50 5.25 -5.94
CA HIS A 97 -0.11 5.58 -6.23
C HIS A 97 0.85 4.98 -5.22
N GLN A 98 2.10 4.86 -5.63
CA GLN A 98 3.20 4.50 -4.75
C GLN A 98 4.28 5.57 -4.84
N PHE A 99 4.90 5.88 -3.71
CA PHE A 99 5.98 6.84 -3.66
C PHE A 99 7.12 6.36 -2.77
N ALA A 100 8.32 6.14 -3.32
CA ALA A 100 9.52 5.86 -2.55
C ALA A 100 10.31 7.15 -2.29
N VAL A 101 10.58 7.42 -1.02
CA VAL A 101 11.33 8.60 -0.55
C VAL A 101 12.51 8.18 0.34
N PRO A 102 13.58 9.01 0.47
CA PRO A 102 14.68 8.70 1.37
C PRO A 102 14.22 8.71 2.83
N GLY A 103 14.82 7.83 3.65
CA GLY A 103 14.62 7.78 5.08
C GLY A 103 15.66 6.90 5.77
N ASP A 104 15.95 7.19 7.05
CA ASP A 104 17.00 6.50 7.83
C ASP A 104 16.53 5.18 8.44
N GLY A 105 15.22 4.95 8.49
CA GLY A 105 14.61 3.74 9.05
C GLY A 105 13.76 3.00 8.02
N LEU A 106 13.48 1.71 8.30
CA LEU A 106 12.50 0.94 7.55
C LEU A 106 11.10 1.49 7.88
N GLY A 107 10.30 1.80 6.87
CA GLY A 107 8.97 2.29 7.10
C GLY A 107 8.13 2.42 5.85
N ALA A 108 6.82 2.40 6.07
CA ALA A 108 5.83 2.75 5.06
C ALA A 108 4.61 3.38 5.75
N TYR A 109 3.77 4.03 4.97
CA TYR A 109 2.47 4.49 5.43
C TYR A 109 1.52 4.70 4.25
N THR A 110 0.24 4.66 4.53
CA THR A 110 -0.81 4.79 3.51
C THR A 110 -1.75 5.94 3.82
N TYR A 111 -2.04 6.76 2.81
CA TYR A 111 -3.23 7.61 2.80
C TYR A 111 -4.42 6.73 2.40
N SER A 112 -5.08 6.17 3.40
CA SER A 112 -6.00 5.03 3.26
C SER A 112 -7.24 5.33 2.42
N ASP A 113 -7.69 6.59 2.37
CA ASP A 113 -8.86 7.06 1.62
C ASP A 113 -8.75 6.77 0.12
N LEU A 114 -7.56 6.97 -0.45
CA LEU A 114 -7.29 6.79 -1.87
C LEU A 114 -6.22 5.72 -2.16
N GLY A 115 -5.64 5.09 -1.14
CA GLY A 115 -4.63 4.06 -1.32
C GLY A 115 -3.31 4.57 -1.90
N ASP A 116 -2.86 5.75 -1.48
CA ASP A 116 -1.52 6.24 -1.82
C ASP A 116 -0.51 5.76 -0.78
N ILE A 117 0.46 4.96 -1.20
CA ILE A 117 1.43 4.34 -0.31
C ILE A 117 2.78 5.05 -0.43
N VAL A 118 3.39 5.36 0.71
CA VAL A 118 4.73 5.96 0.79
C VAL A 118 5.69 5.00 1.48
N PHE A 119 6.85 4.76 0.88
CA PHE A 119 7.89 3.86 1.36
C PHE A 119 9.15 4.62 1.73
N THR A 120 9.80 4.25 2.85
CA THR A 120 11.06 4.81 3.32
C THR A 120 12.07 3.71 3.70
N GLY A 121 13.36 4.01 3.59
CA GLY A 121 14.42 3.07 3.95
C GLY A 121 14.56 1.90 2.98
N ASP A 122 15.40 0.92 3.34
CA ASP A 122 15.72 -0.23 2.49
C ASP A 122 14.75 -1.40 2.76
N ILE A 123 13.51 -1.23 2.36
CA ILE A 123 12.45 -2.24 2.52
C ILE A 123 12.20 -3.07 1.26
N GLY A 124 12.94 -2.85 0.20
CA GLY A 124 12.71 -3.49 -1.10
C GLY A 124 12.75 -5.03 -1.12
N HIS A 125 13.25 -5.66 -0.05
CA HIS A 125 13.28 -7.10 0.17
C HIS A 125 12.20 -7.60 1.16
N LEU A 126 11.26 -6.75 1.57
CA LEU A 126 10.26 -7.00 2.59
C LEU A 126 8.85 -6.84 1.99
N LEU A 127 8.37 -7.87 1.28
CA LEU A 127 7.07 -7.87 0.59
C LEU A 127 5.90 -7.56 1.54
N ARG A 128 6.03 -7.94 2.81
CA ARG A 128 5.00 -7.70 3.83
C ARG A 128 4.62 -6.22 3.98
N PHE A 129 5.54 -5.26 3.69
CA PHE A 129 5.20 -3.83 3.73
C PHE A 129 4.16 -3.47 2.66
N TRP A 130 4.31 -3.97 1.44
CA TRP A 130 3.31 -3.74 0.38
C TRP A 130 1.95 -4.34 0.71
N VAL A 131 1.95 -5.53 1.34
CA VAL A 131 0.72 -6.21 1.75
C VAL A 131 0.04 -5.45 2.89
N HIS A 132 0.81 -5.03 3.91
CA HIS A 132 0.35 -4.26 5.06
C HIS A 132 -0.29 -2.93 4.63
N GLU A 133 0.43 -2.15 3.83
CA GLU A 133 -0.05 -0.85 3.38
C GLU A 133 -1.30 -0.95 2.47
N ALA A 134 -1.33 -1.96 1.60
CA ALA A 134 -2.57 -2.27 0.88
C ALA A 134 -3.69 -2.68 1.84
N GLY A 135 -3.38 -3.29 2.98
CA GLY A 135 -4.30 -3.62 4.06
C GLY A 135 -5.01 -2.40 4.63
N HIS A 136 -4.29 -1.30 4.87
CA HIS A 136 -4.89 -0.03 5.31
C HIS A 136 -5.85 0.54 4.26
N ALA A 137 -5.49 0.48 2.97
CA ALA A 137 -6.39 0.90 1.91
C ALA A 137 -7.65 0.00 1.84
N VAL A 138 -7.54 -1.30 2.10
CA VAL A 138 -8.68 -2.21 2.23
C VAL A 138 -9.55 -1.83 3.42
N ASP A 139 -8.95 -1.64 4.59
CA ASP A 139 -9.64 -1.32 5.84
C ASP A 139 -10.60 -0.14 5.66
N ARG A 140 -10.10 0.94 5.06
CA ARG A 140 -10.88 2.16 4.78
C ARG A 140 -11.94 1.94 3.70
N ASN A 141 -11.67 1.09 2.70
CA ASN A 141 -12.44 1.01 1.48
C ASN A 141 -13.35 -0.22 1.36
N ILE A 142 -13.40 -1.10 2.34
CA ILE A 142 -14.40 -2.19 2.43
C ILE A 142 -15.80 -1.60 2.45
N ASN A 143 -16.02 -0.60 3.31
CA ASN A 143 -17.28 0.11 3.41
C ASN A 143 -17.05 1.62 3.64
N PRO A 144 -16.71 2.39 2.58
CA PRO A 144 -16.27 3.78 2.70
C PRO A 144 -17.25 4.68 3.45
N SER A 145 -18.56 4.35 3.42
CA SER A 145 -19.59 5.13 4.11
C SER A 145 -19.63 4.92 5.63
N GLN A 146 -18.99 3.87 6.13
CA GLN A 146 -18.98 3.50 7.55
C GLN A 146 -17.64 3.77 8.25
N GLY A 147 -16.64 4.23 7.50
CA GLY A 147 -15.28 4.40 8.00
C GLY A 147 -14.47 3.12 7.97
N ASP A 148 -13.40 3.04 8.77
CA ASP A 148 -12.49 1.90 8.79
C ASP A 148 -13.18 0.66 9.36
N TYR A 149 -13.05 -0.46 8.66
CA TYR A 149 -13.64 -1.73 9.09
C TYR A 149 -13.05 -2.19 10.42
N SER A 150 -11.77 -1.95 10.65
CA SER A 150 -11.09 -2.22 11.92
C SER A 150 -11.71 -1.54 13.14
N SER A 151 -12.40 -0.42 12.94
CA SER A 151 -13.14 0.31 13.98
C SER A 151 -14.55 -0.26 14.20
N SER A 152 -15.00 -1.19 13.39
CA SER A 152 -16.35 -1.73 13.47
C SER A 152 -16.51 -2.71 14.65
N GLN A 153 -17.74 -2.79 15.18
CA GLN A 153 -18.04 -3.78 16.21
C GLN A 153 -17.87 -5.23 15.69
N ALA A 154 -18.02 -5.44 14.39
CA ALA A 154 -17.80 -6.74 13.77
C ALA A 154 -16.33 -7.19 13.92
N TRP A 155 -15.37 -6.31 13.60
CA TRP A 155 -13.95 -6.58 13.81
C TRP A 155 -13.61 -6.81 15.28
N ILE A 156 -14.02 -5.88 16.16
CA ILE A 156 -13.75 -5.93 17.59
C ILE A 156 -14.28 -7.24 18.23
N ASN A 157 -15.43 -7.72 17.78
CA ASN A 157 -15.99 -8.97 18.28
C ASN A 157 -15.12 -10.18 17.89
N GLU A 158 -14.58 -10.21 16.65
CA GLU A 158 -13.73 -11.32 16.22
C GLU A 158 -12.34 -11.24 16.87
N TYR A 159 -11.75 -10.06 16.97
CA TYR A 159 -10.53 -9.80 17.71
C TYR A 159 -10.59 -10.30 19.16
N ASN A 160 -11.72 -10.07 19.86
CA ASN A 160 -11.90 -10.48 21.26
C ASN A 160 -12.10 -11.99 21.45
N LYS A 161 -12.30 -12.77 20.41
CA LYS A 161 -12.38 -14.24 20.48
C LYS A 161 -11.02 -14.90 20.55
N ASP A 162 -9.98 -14.24 20.05
CA ASP A 162 -8.63 -14.78 20.00
C ASP A 162 -7.83 -14.47 21.27
N GLY A 163 -6.97 -15.40 21.65
CA GLY A 163 -6.10 -15.26 22.82
C GLY A 163 -4.80 -14.53 22.50
N TYR A 164 -4.45 -14.45 21.21
CA TYR A 164 -3.18 -13.89 20.70
C TYR A 164 -3.46 -12.87 19.61
N ILE A 165 -2.40 -12.23 19.16
CA ILE A 165 -2.34 -11.34 18.00
C ILE A 165 -1.19 -11.79 17.11
N CYS A 166 -1.14 -11.33 15.87
CA CYS A 166 -0.10 -11.74 14.93
C CYS A 166 1.30 -11.29 15.40
N ASP A 167 1.49 -10.04 15.83
CA ASP A 167 2.78 -9.55 16.36
C ASP A 167 2.61 -8.42 17.39
N GLU A 168 3.74 -7.87 17.88
CA GLU A 168 3.73 -6.75 18.83
C GLU A 168 3.23 -5.45 18.19
N TYR A 169 3.48 -5.25 16.89
CA TYR A 169 3.05 -4.06 16.18
C TYR A 169 1.52 -3.96 16.08
N ALA A 170 0.84 -5.08 15.92
CA ALA A 170 -0.61 -5.19 15.93
C ALA A 170 -1.28 -4.66 17.23
N LYS A 171 -0.49 -4.45 18.32
CA LYS A 171 -1.00 -3.84 19.55
C LYS A 171 -1.15 -2.32 19.48
N THR A 172 -0.59 -1.68 18.47
CA THR A 172 -0.56 -0.23 18.36
C THR A 172 -1.99 0.34 18.33
N ASN A 173 -2.83 -0.20 17.45
CA ASN A 173 -4.25 0.10 17.36
C ASN A 173 -4.95 -0.94 16.49
N MET A 174 -6.29 -0.84 16.32
CA MET A 174 -7.08 -1.80 15.54
C MET A 174 -6.80 -1.73 14.04
N ALA A 175 -6.41 -0.57 13.48
CA ALA A 175 -6.08 -0.46 12.07
C ALA A 175 -4.75 -1.20 11.76
N GLU A 176 -3.75 -1.05 12.63
CA GLU A 176 -2.50 -1.81 12.52
C GLU A 176 -2.71 -3.30 12.71
N ASN A 177 -3.55 -3.69 13.66
CA ASN A 177 -3.91 -5.09 13.84
C ASN A 177 -4.57 -5.65 12.57
N PHE A 178 -5.53 -4.95 11.98
CA PHE A 178 -6.17 -5.39 10.74
C PHE A 178 -5.16 -5.51 9.59
N ALA A 179 -4.33 -4.50 9.39
CA ALA A 179 -3.32 -4.49 8.31
C ALA A 179 -2.28 -5.63 8.48
N GLN A 180 -1.85 -5.92 9.71
CA GLN A 180 -0.97 -7.06 10.01
C GLN A 180 -1.68 -8.41 9.74
N GLU A 181 -2.97 -8.51 10.06
CA GLU A 181 -3.76 -9.72 9.77
C GLU A 181 -4.01 -9.91 8.27
N VAL A 182 -3.92 -8.86 7.44
CA VAL A 182 -3.94 -9.01 5.98
C VAL A 182 -2.72 -9.79 5.47
N ILE A 183 -1.54 -9.60 6.08
CA ILE A 183 -0.34 -10.38 5.74
C ILE A 183 -0.58 -11.85 6.07
N VAL A 184 -1.11 -12.15 7.27
CA VAL A 184 -1.41 -13.51 7.73
C VAL A 184 -2.47 -14.16 6.82
N ALA A 185 -3.52 -13.42 6.49
CA ALA A 185 -4.62 -13.90 5.66
C ALA A 185 -4.17 -14.22 4.23
N LEU A 186 -3.31 -13.37 3.64
CA LEU A 186 -2.71 -13.61 2.33
C LEU A 186 -1.79 -14.83 2.36
N PHE A 187 -0.90 -14.91 3.36
CA PHE A 187 0.02 -16.05 3.54
C PHE A 187 -0.77 -17.37 3.62
N ASP A 188 -1.80 -17.41 4.46
CA ASP A 188 -2.65 -18.59 4.63
C ASP A 188 -3.35 -19.02 3.34
N LYS A 189 -3.69 -18.07 2.45
CA LYS A 189 -4.34 -18.35 1.16
C LYS A 189 -3.38 -18.85 0.09
N VAL A 190 -2.16 -18.32 0.04
CA VAL A 190 -1.26 -18.57 -1.10
C VAL A 190 -0.21 -19.62 -0.83
N VAL A 191 0.08 -19.89 0.45
CA VAL A 191 1.10 -20.88 0.84
C VAL A 191 0.44 -22.24 1.10
N PRO A 192 0.89 -23.33 0.44
CA PRO A 192 0.38 -24.67 0.71
C PRO A 192 0.55 -25.07 2.18
N GLY A 193 -0.56 -25.42 2.84
CA GLY A 193 -0.60 -25.73 4.28
C GLY A 193 -0.85 -24.50 5.16
N GLY A 194 -0.94 -23.31 4.55
CA GLY A 194 -1.36 -22.06 5.23
C GLY A 194 -0.41 -21.59 6.32
N ILE A 195 -0.92 -20.69 7.17
CA ILE A 195 -0.15 -20.08 8.27
C ILE A 195 0.33 -21.12 9.29
N GLY A 196 -0.36 -22.24 9.41
CA GLY A 196 0.02 -23.36 10.31
C GLY A 196 1.40 -23.96 9.99
N THR A 197 1.96 -23.71 8.82
CA THR A 197 3.32 -24.16 8.45
C THR A 197 4.42 -23.45 9.22
N ILE A 198 4.17 -22.23 9.68
CA ILE A 198 5.13 -21.41 10.46
C ILE A 198 4.61 -21.00 11.85
N VAL A 199 3.31 -21.15 12.11
CA VAL A 199 2.65 -20.79 13.38
C VAL A 199 1.93 -22.02 13.93
N PRO A 200 2.57 -22.83 14.81
CA PRO A 200 1.95 -24.03 15.38
C PRO A 200 0.64 -23.77 16.15
N ASN A 201 0.53 -22.59 16.75
CA ASN A 201 -0.65 -22.15 17.52
C ASN A 201 -1.55 -21.19 16.71
N TRP A 202 -1.66 -21.37 15.40
CA TRP A 202 -2.47 -20.53 14.51
C TRP A 202 -3.93 -20.38 14.94
N ASN A 203 -4.49 -21.37 15.65
CA ASN A 203 -5.86 -21.29 16.20
C ASN A 203 -6.06 -20.13 17.18
N ASP A 204 -4.98 -19.64 17.80
CA ASP A 204 -5.04 -18.56 18.79
C ASP A 204 -5.23 -17.18 18.16
N ILE A 205 -5.05 -17.06 16.81
CA ILE A 205 -5.29 -15.85 16.00
C ILE A 205 -6.33 -16.09 14.89
N PHE A 206 -7.00 -17.21 14.89
CA PHE A 206 -7.84 -17.69 13.77
C PHE A 206 -8.98 -16.74 13.43
N HIS A 207 -9.69 -16.20 14.42
CA HIS A 207 -10.87 -15.39 14.17
C HIS A 207 -10.51 -14.08 13.47
N GLN A 208 -9.35 -13.49 13.77
CA GLN A 208 -8.86 -12.27 13.15
C GLN A 208 -8.56 -12.50 11.67
N TYR A 209 -7.60 -13.36 11.31
CA TYR A 209 -7.24 -13.54 9.91
C TYR A 209 -8.35 -14.20 9.07
N ALA A 210 -9.17 -15.09 9.66
CA ALA A 210 -10.31 -15.66 8.95
C ALA A 210 -11.39 -14.60 8.64
N THR A 211 -11.55 -13.60 9.51
CA THR A 211 -12.42 -12.46 9.25
C THR A 211 -11.86 -11.60 8.10
N VAL A 212 -10.56 -11.35 8.09
CA VAL A 212 -9.90 -10.67 6.95
C VAL A 212 -10.15 -11.45 5.65
N GLN A 213 -9.97 -12.79 5.67
CA GLN A 213 -10.26 -13.63 4.50
C GLN A 213 -11.72 -13.55 4.04
N ALA A 214 -12.64 -13.46 4.97
CA ALA A 214 -14.07 -13.37 4.66
C ALA A 214 -14.45 -12.02 4.04
N VAL A 215 -13.91 -10.92 4.56
CA VAL A 215 -14.25 -9.56 4.06
C VAL A 215 -13.49 -9.19 2.80
N MET A 216 -12.26 -9.66 2.62
CA MET A 216 -11.46 -9.41 1.42
C MET A 216 -11.80 -10.37 0.27
N GLY A 217 -12.19 -11.60 0.58
CA GLY A 217 -12.59 -12.59 -0.42
C GLY A 217 -11.53 -12.79 -1.51
N ASP A 218 -11.92 -12.51 -2.75
CA ASP A 218 -11.08 -12.70 -3.94
C ASP A 218 -9.87 -11.74 -4.02
N MET A 219 -9.81 -10.69 -3.20
CA MET A 219 -8.66 -9.78 -3.18
C MET A 219 -7.37 -10.48 -2.75
N LEU A 220 -7.49 -11.58 -1.99
CA LEU A 220 -6.35 -12.38 -1.52
C LEU A 220 -5.94 -13.50 -2.49
N ILE A 221 -6.63 -13.64 -3.63
CA ILE A 221 -6.39 -14.73 -4.57
C ILE A 221 -5.60 -14.20 -5.78
N PRO A 222 -4.40 -14.76 -6.08
CA PRO A 222 -3.65 -14.41 -7.28
C PRO A 222 -4.46 -14.59 -8.57
N GLY A 223 -4.18 -13.76 -9.56
CA GLY A 223 -4.93 -13.71 -10.82
C GLY A 223 -6.24 -12.93 -10.70
N GLY A 224 -7.08 -13.03 -11.73
CA GLY A 224 -8.31 -12.27 -11.84
C GLY A 224 -8.21 -11.17 -12.87
N PHE A 225 -9.01 -10.11 -12.72
CA PHE A 225 -9.05 -8.99 -13.65
C PHE A 225 -8.80 -7.66 -12.92
N CYS A 226 -8.26 -6.71 -13.66
CA CYS A 226 -8.06 -5.36 -13.19
C CYS A 226 -9.37 -4.57 -13.20
N ASN A 227 -9.66 -3.93 -12.08
CA ASN A 227 -10.78 -3.00 -11.94
C ASN A 227 -10.37 -1.93 -10.93
N ARG A 228 -9.47 -1.03 -11.34
CA ARG A 228 -8.94 0.03 -10.46
C ARG A 228 -10.07 0.89 -9.91
N ARG A 229 -10.06 1.10 -8.61
CA ARG A 229 -11.12 1.85 -7.91
C ARG A 229 -10.95 3.35 -8.07
N PHE A 230 -9.70 3.82 -8.08
CA PHE A 230 -9.39 5.25 -8.05
C PHE A 230 -8.80 5.71 -9.37
N ALA A 231 -9.22 6.90 -9.81
CA ALA A 231 -8.54 7.61 -10.89
C ALA A 231 -7.17 8.11 -10.41
N ASP A 232 -6.26 8.31 -11.36
CA ASP A 232 -4.97 8.93 -11.05
C ASP A 232 -5.16 10.35 -10.52
N ASP A 233 -4.21 10.79 -9.70
CA ASP A 233 -4.24 12.11 -9.08
C ASP A 233 -4.03 13.23 -10.09
N THR A 234 -4.39 14.44 -9.70
CA THR A 234 -4.16 15.64 -10.51
C THR A 234 -2.68 15.80 -10.83
N ILE A 235 -2.38 16.01 -12.11
CA ILE A 235 -1.02 16.29 -12.57
C ILE A 235 -0.70 17.76 -12.34
N VAL A 236 0.38 18.04 -11.63
CA VAL A 236 0.83 19.40 -11.31
C VAL A 236 2.28 19.63 -11.72
N CYS A 237 2.64 20.90 -11.85
CA CYS A 237 4.02 21.31 -12.07
C CYS A 237 4.85 21.09 -10.80
N MET A 238 6.08 20.57 -10.96
CA MET A 238 7.04 20.41 -9.85
C MET A 238 7.30 21.74 -9.14
N GLY A 239 7.39 22.84 -9.89
CA GLY A 239 7.56 24.18 -9.38
C GLY A 239 8.06 25.14 -10.48
N PRO A 240 8.34 26.43 -10.14
CA PRO A 240 8.66 27.48 -11.12
C PRO A 240 9.83 27.15 -12.05
N ALA A 241 10.87 26.47 -11.54
CA ALA A 241 12.05 26.13 -12.33
C ALA A 241 11.75 25.10 -13.45
N ALA A 242 10.64 24.36 -13.36
CA ALA A 242 10.22 23.44 -14.40
C ALA A 242 9.58 24.15 -15.62
N GLY A 243 9.25 25.44 -15.48
CA GLY A 243 8.69 26.25 -16.58
C GLY A 243 7.28 25.87 -17.02
N CYS A 244 6.61 24.98 -16.27
CA CYS A 244 5.28 24.46 -16.61
C CYS A 244 4.11 25.25 -15.97
N GLU A 245 4.37 26.23 -15.12
CA GLU A 245 3.32 26.99 -14.43
C GLU A 245 2.41 27.79 -15.38
N ASN A 246 2.89 28.15 -16.55
CA ASN A 246 2.13 28.89 -17.57
C ASN A 246 1.61 28.00 -18.71
N SER A 247 1.93 26.73 -18.73
CA SER A 247 1.40 25.81 -19.71
C SER A 247 0.08 25.24 -19.19
N LYS A 248 -1.03 25.98 -19.44
CA LYS A 248 -2.35 25.36 -19.43
C LYS A 248 -2.35 24.29 -20.50
N ARG A 249 -1.99 23.05 -20.18
CA ARG A 249 -2.54 21.93 -20.92
C ARG A 249 -4.00 21.88 -20.51
N ASP A 250 -4.86 22.19 -21.46
CA ASP A 250 -6.28 22.05 -21.35
C ASP A 250 -6.59 20.56 -21.07
N TYR A 251 -6.57 20.18 -19.79
CA TYR A 251 -7.36 19.05 -19.34
C TYR A 251 -8.79 19.58 -19.17
N GLU A 252 -9.56 19.54 -20.25
CA GLU A 252 -11.00 19.68 -20.16
C GLU A 252 -11.51 18.62 -19.19
N GLY A 253 -11.96 19.03 -18.01
CA GLY A 253 -12.80 18.21 -17.15
C GLY A 253 -12.55 18.20 -15.65
N VAL A 254 -11.67 19.03 -15.04
CA VAL A 254 -11.60 19.13 -13.59
C VAL A 254 -11.71 20.57 -13.15
N ASN A 255 -12.85 20.89 -12.52
CA ASN A 255 -13.03 22.16 -11.81
C ASN A 255 -11.99 22.28 -10.69
N ALA A 256 -11.02 23.16 -10.87
CA ALA A 256 -10.07 23.57 -9.85
C ALA A 256 -10.77 24.47 -8.82
N THR A 257 -11.54 23.90 -7.91
CA THR A 257 -12.09 24.57 -6.73
C THR A 257 -12.18 23.61 -5.54
N GLU A 258 -11.12 22.86 -5.30
CA GLU A 258 -10.85 22.36 -3.96
C GLU A 258 -9.43 22.77 -3.60
N THR A 259 -9.35 23.89 -2.88
CA THR A 259 -8.19 24.23 -2.05
C THR A 259 -8.07 23.09 -1.04
N TYR A 260 -7.12 22.20 -1.28
CA TYR A 260 -6.71 21.21 -0.33
C TYR A 260 -6.03 21.94 0.83
N THR A 261 -6.79 22.27 1.86
CA THR A 261 -6.25 22.55 3.17
C THR A 261 -5.79 21.19 3.69
N ALA A 262 -4.50 21.08 3.90
CA ALA A 262 -3.91 19.96 4.62
C ALA A 262 -4.45 19.97 6.06
N GLU A 263 -5.67 19.49 6.24
CA GLU A 263 -6.13 19.05 7.55
C GLU A 263 -5.50 17.68 7.75
N SER A 264 -4.62 17.67 8.71
CA SER A 264 -3.84 16.58 9.21
C SER A 264 -4.72 15.38 9.61
N GLU A 265 -4.96 14.46 8.72
CA GLU A 265 -5.03 13.08 9.17
C GLU A 265 -3.58 12.60 9.25
N ASP A 266 -3.13 12.35 10.46
CA ASP A 266 -1.80 11.83 10.75
C ASP A 266 -1.65 10.50 9.98
N PRO A 267 -0.74 10.41 8.98
CA PRO A 267 -0.60 9.16 8.25
C PRO A 267 -0.19 8.09 9.24
N THR A 268 -0.86 6.95 9.23
CA THR A 268 -0.49 5.81 10.05
C THR A 268 0.92 5.38 9.66
N VAL A 269 1.92 5.79 10.43
CA VAL A 269 3.33 5.51 10.16
C VAL A 269 3.64 4.11 10.68
N CYS A 270 3.83 3.17 9.78
CA CYS A 270 4.29 1.83 10.09
C CYS A 270 5.82 1.86 10.21
N THR A 271 6.33 1.89 11.43
CA THR A 271 7.75 1.61 11.71
C THR A 271 7.83 0.20 12.29
N LEU A 272 8.01 -0.79 11.42
CA LEU A 272 8.33 -2.14 11.87
C LEU A 272 9.77 -2.13 12.41
N GLY A 273 9.92 -2.21 13.74
CA GLY A 273 11.19 -2.34 14.42
C GLY A 273 11.75 -3.76 14.32
#